data_4074d88203de288fbb93ca58d6a15464
#
_entry.id   4074d88203de288fbb93ca58d6a15464
#
_cell.length_a   1.000
_cell.length_b   1.000
_cell.length_c   1.000
_cell.angle_alpha   90.00
_cell.angle_beta   90.00
_cell.angle_gamma   90.00
#
_symmetry.space_group_name_H-M   'P 1'
#
loop_
_entity.id
_entity.type
_entity.pdbx_description
1 polymer ?
#
loop_
_entity_poly.entity_id
_entity_poly.type
_entity_poly.pdbx_seq_one_letter_code
_entity_poly.pdbx_strand_id
1 'polypeptide(L)'
;MKKNIVCSIFALLLAFAVSQPSYAHTVSPVNPNAQLTTKAVMNWLAHLPNRTESRVMSGAFGGYSLDTFSMAEADRIKQATGQLPAIYGCDYARGWLEPEEIADTIDYSCNHDLIVYWKSGGIPQISLHLANPAFTSGHYKTQISNSQYERILDSSTPEGKRLEAMLSKIADGLQELENEGVPVLFRPLHEMNGEWFWWGLTQYNQKDSERISLYKQLYVKIYDYMTKTRGLDHLLWVYAPDANRDFKTDFYPGASYVDIVGLDAYFDDPYAIDGYEELTSLNKPFAFTEVGPQKTNGGLDYARFIHAIKEKYPKTTFFLAWNDEWSPAVNKGADTLYLHPWTLNKGEIWDGDSLTPVVE
;
A
#
# COMPACT_ATOMS: atom_id res chain seq x y z
N MET A 1 -39.34 -55.06 -60.85
CA MET A 1 -38.13 -54.74 -60.08
C MET A 1 -38.10 -53.25 -59.80
N LYS A 2 -38.53 -52.85 -58.59
CA LYS A 2 -38.52 -51.45 -58.16
C LYS A 2 -37.35 -51.25 -57.14
N LYS A 3 -36.37 -50.39 -57.45
CA LYS A 3 -35.24 -50.05 -56.56
C LYS A 3 -35.70 -48.91 -55.64
N ASN A 4 -35.70 -49.18 -54.34
CA ASN A 4 -35.88 -48.17 -53.36
C ASN A 4 -34.51 -47.46 -53.10
N ILE A 5 -34.48 -46.13 -53.28
CA ILE A 5 -33.37 -45.25 -52.90
C ILE A 5 -33.71 -44.76 -51.51
N VAL A 6 -32.91 -45.14 -50.53
CA VAL A 6 -32.95 -44.61 -49.16
C VAL A 6 -32.01 -43.40 -49.12
N CYS A 7 -32.60 -42.24 -48.91
CA CYS A 7 -31.86 -40.98 -48.72
C CYS A 7 -31.59 -40.77 -47.23
N SER A 8 -30.36 -40.95 -46.79
CA SER A 8 -29.94 -40.69 -45.39
C SER A 8 -29.62 -39.21 -45.22
N ILE A 9 -30.46 -38.51 -44.46
CA ILE A 9 -30.20 -37.13 -44.07
C ILE A 9 -29.31 -37.16 -42.81
N PHE A 10 -28.04 -36.75 -42.96
CA PHE A 10 -27.14 -36.47 -41.84
C PHE A 10 -27.47 -35.08 -41.30
N ALA A 11 -28.10 -35.03 -40.11
CA ALA A 11 -28.28 -33.78 -39.37
C ALA A 11 -26.99 -33.47 -38.61
N LEU A 12 -26.29 -32.39 -39.02
CA LEU A 12 -25.12 -31.86 -38.36
C LEU A 12 -25.59 -31.04 -37.18
N LEU A 13 -25.52 -31.56 -35.96
CA LEU A 13 -25.73 -30.80 -34.73
C LEU A 13 -24.49 -29.94 -34.43
N LEU A 14 -24.53 -28.68 -34.80
CA LEU A 14 -23.59 -27.66 -34.31
C LEU A 14 -23.87 -27.38 -32.81
N ALA A 15 -23.06 -27.94 -31.94
CA ALA A 15 -23.06 -27.59 -30.53
C ALA A 15 -22.39 -26.18 -30.40
N PHE A 16 -23.20 -25.16 -30.23
CA PHE A 16 -22.71 -23.87 -29.77
C PHE A 16 -22.27 -24.06 -28.31
N ALA A 17 -20.98 -24.11 -28.05
CA ALA A 17 -20.42 -23.95 -26.72
C ALA A 17 -20.66 -22.49 -26.31
N VAL A 18 -21.74 -22.26 -25.54
CA VAL A 18 -21.90 -21.01 -24.82
C VAL A 18 -20.81 -21.01 -23.75
N SER A 19 -19.74 -20.26 -23.97
CA SER A 19 -18.77 -19.97 -22.94
C SER A 19 -19.49 -19.23 -21.82
N GLN A 20 -19.71 -19.90 -20.72
CA GLN A 20 -20.20 -19.26 -19.48
C GLN A 20 -19.17 -18.19 -19.12
N PRO A 21 -19.57 -16.94 -18.80
CA PRO A 21 -18.64 -15.96 -18.27
C PRO A 21 -18.01 -16.59 -17.04
N SER A 22 -16.67 -16.72 -17.04
CA SER A 22 -15.94 -17.09 -15.84
C SER A 22 -16.21 -15.96 -14.84
N TYR A 23 -17.01 -16.22 -13.81
CA TYR A 23 -17.11 -15.29 -12.69
C TYR A 23 -15.72 -15.12 -12.14
N ALA A 24 -15.14 -13.92 -12.33
CA ALA A 24 -13.88 -13.57 -11.72
C ALA A 24 -14.04 -13.80 -10.21
N HIS A 25 -13.15 -14.59 -9.60
CA HIS A 25 -13.20 -14.86 -8.17
C HIS A 25 -13.09 -13.53 -7.43
N THR A 26 -14.11 -13.16 -6.66
CA THR A 26 -14.09 -11.96 -5.83
C THR A 26 -12.97 -12.09 -4.80
N VAL A 27 -12.03 -11.15 -4.81
CA VAL A 27 -10.96 -11.07 -3.82
C VAL A 27 -11.44 -10.17 -2.68
N SER A 28 -11.48 -10.71 -1.47
CA SER A 28 -11.94 -10.01 -0.27
C SER A 28 -10.79 -9.58 0.61
N PRO A 29 -10.94 -8.47 1.37
CA PRO A 29 -10.00 -8.09 2.41
C PRO A 29 -9.82 -9.18 3.47
N VAL A 30 -8.66 -9.18 4.15
CA VAL A 30 -8.38 -10.11 5.25
C VAL A 30 -9.26 -9.84 6.47
N ASN A 31 -9.76 -8.62 6.65
CA ASN A 31 -10.81 -8.34 7.61
C ASN A 31 -12.16 -8.81 7.06
N PRO A 32 -12.79 -9.85 7.64
CA PRO A 32 -14.07 -10.38 7.13
C PRO A 32 -15.23 -9.38 7.26
N ASN A 33 -15.12 -8.42 8.19
CA ASN A 33 -16.12 -7.39 8.44
C ASN A 33 -15.94 -6.16 7.53
N ALA A 34 -14.92 -6.14 6.67
CA ALA A 34 -14.60 -4.97 5.86
C ALA A 34 -15.83 -4.34 5.20
N GLN A 35 -15.87 -3.01 5.19
CA GLN A 35 -16.94 -2.22 4.57
C GLN A 35 -17.07 -2.51 3.08
N LEU A 36 -18.23 -2.26 2.49
CA LEU A 36 -18.48 -2.53 1.07
C LEU A 36 -17.53 -1.75 0.15
N THR A 37 -17.24 -0.49 0.48
CA THR A 37 -16.27 0.34 -0.25
C THR A 37 -14.86 -0.25 -0.19
N THR A 38 -14.42 -0.74 0.97
CA THR A 38 -13.13 -1.40 1.17
C THR A 38 -13.03 -2.70 0.38
N LYS A 39 -14.11 -3.50 0.38
CA LYS A 39 -14.22 -4.73 -0.44
C LYS A 39 -14.15 -4.42 -1.93
N ALA A 40 -14.81 -3.35 -2.37
CA ALA A 40 -14.78 -2.92 -3.77
C ALA A 40 -13.36 -2.50 -4.19
N VAL A 41 -12.68 -1.68 -3.39
CA VAL A 41 -11.28 -1.26 -3.65
C VAL A 41 -10.35 -2.48 -3.70
N MET A 42 -10.46 -3.42 -2.75
CA MET A 42 -9.63 -4.62 -2.73
C MET A 42 -9.84 -5.49 -3.95
N ASN A 43 -11.10 -5.76 -4.30
CA ASN A 43 -11.44 -6.56 -5.46
C ASN A 43 -10.93 -5.91 -6.75
N TRP A 44 -11.08 -4.60 -6.87
CA TRP A 44 -10.62 -3.86 -8.04
C TRP A 44 -9.09 -3.89 -8.15
N LEU A 45 -8.35 -3.61 -7.07
CA LEU A 45 -6.88 -3.73 -7.02
C LEU A 45 -6.40 -5.10 -7.49
N ALA A 46 -7.03 -6.17 -7.00
CA ALA A 46 -6.63 -7.54 -7.33
C ALA A 46 -6.80 -7.87 -8.84
N HIS A 47 -7.70 -7.16 -9.53
CA HIS A 47 -7.97 -7.41 -10.95
C HIS A 47 -7.22 -6.46 -11.92
N LEU A 48 -6.61 -5.38 -11.42
CA LEU A 48 -5.85 -4.45 -12.25
C LEU A 48 -4.79 -5.12 -13.13
N PRO A 49 -3.99 -6.09 -12.64
CA PRO A 49 -2.98 -6.75 -13.48
C PRO A 49 -3.55 -7.56 -14.66
N ASN A 50 -4.85 -7.85 -14.66
CA ASN A 50 -5.51 -8.59 -15.75
C ASN A 50 -5.99 -7.70 -16.89
N ARG A 51 -5.95 -6.38 -16.71
CA ARG A 51 -6.38 -5.41 -17.73
C ARG A 51 -5.28 -5.21 -18.78
N THR A 52 -5.65 -4.79 -19.97
CA THR A 52 -4.70 -4.47 -21.05
C THR A 52 -4.10 -3.08 -20.91
N GLU A 53 -4.91 -2.13 -20.43
CA GLU A 53 -4.55 -0.73 -20.18
C GLU A 53 -5.12 -0.30 -18.82
N SER A 54 -4.79 0.90 -18.35
CA SER A 54 -5.36 1.47 -17.11
C SER A 54 -5.25 0.50 -15.92
N ARG A 55 -4.04 0.01 -15.64
CA ARG A 55 -3.81 -1.10 -14.71
C ARG A 55 -2.88 -0.80 -13.54
N VAL A 56 -2.30 0.41 -13.48
CA VAL A 56 -1.39 0.83 -12.42
C VAL A 56 -1.82 2.21 -11.90
N MET A 57 -2.30 2.28 -10.67
CA MET A 57 -2.67 3.57 -10.09
C MET A 57 -1.43 4.40 -9.77
N SER A 58 -1.46 5.66 -10.16
CA SER A 58 -0.46 6.64 -9.75
C SER A 58 -0.66 7.05 -8.28
N GLY A 59 0.41 7.34 -7.57
CA GLY A 59 0.35 7.81 -6.20
C GLY A 59 1.45 8.79 -5.88
N ALA A 60 1.20 9.63 -4.88
CA ALA A 60 2.19 10.56 -4.33
C ALA A 60 2.05 10.67 -2.80
N PHE A 61 3.18 10.85 -2.13
CA PHE A 61 3.22 11.14 -0.70
C PHE A 61 3.03 12.63 -0.46
N GLY A 62 2.08 13.00 0.41
CA GLY A 62 1.74 14.39 0.72
C GLY A 62 2.52 14.99 1.89
N GLY A 63 3.19 14.14 2.70
CA GLY A 63 3.94 14.58 3.87
C GLY A 63 3.42 14.00 5.19
N TYR A 64 3.95 14.53 6.28
CA TYR A 64 3.64 14.14 7.66
C TYR A 64 2.58 15.08 8.24
N SER A 65 1.53 14.52 8.86
CA SER A 65 0.42 15.26 9.46
C SER A 65 0.92 16.28 10.49
N LEU A 66 0.33 17.48 10.48
CA LEU A 66 0.73 18.63 11.30
C LEU A 66 2.20 19.05 11.18
N ASP A 67 2.88 18.67 10.10
CA ASP A 67 4.26 19.07 9.83
C ASP A 67 4.39 19.50 8.36
N THR A 68 4.64 18.54 7.46
CA THR A 68 4.89 18.84 6.04
C THR A 68 3.72 18.47 5.13
N PHE A 69 2.69 17.76 5.65
CA PHE A 69 1.55 17.37 4.82
C PHE A 69 0.83 18.57 4.23
N SER A 70 0.64 18.52 2.91
CA SER A 70 -0.19 19.47 2.16
C SER A 70 -0.59 18.88 0.81
N MET A 71 -1.53 19.53 0.11
CA MET A 71 -1.88 19.18 -1.27
C MET A 71 -0.88 19.71 -2.33
N ALA A 72 0.16 20.43 -1.91
CA ALA A 72 1.13 21.07 -2.82
C ALA A 72 1.87 20.08 -3.72
N GLU A 73 2.12 18.84 -3.25
CA GLU A 73 2.74 17.81 -4.08
C GLU A 73 1.79 17.34 -5.20
N ALA A 74 0.52 17.14 -4.90
CA ALA A 74 -0.49 16.82 -5.91
C ALA A 74 -0.65 17.93 -6.94
N ASP A 75 -0.63 19.20 -6.50
CA ASP A 75 -0.70 20.37 -7.38
C ASP A 75 0.54 20.51 -8.26
N ARG A 76 1.73 20.22 -7.72
CA ARG A 76 3.00 20.21 -8.46
C ARG A 76 2.97 19.17 -9.58
N ILE A 77 2.51 17.95 -9.28
CA ILE A 77 2.33 16.89 -10.27
C ILE A 77 1.31 17.32 -11.33
N LYS A 78 0.19 17.91 -10.92
CA LYS A 78 -0.83 18.42 -11.85
C LYS A 78 -0.29 19.50 -12.78
N GLN A 79 0.54 20.40 -12.27
CA GLN A 79 1.18 21.44 -13.09
C GLN A 79 2.14 20.84 -14.12
N ALA A 80 2.88 19.79 -13.76
CA ALA A 80 3.84 19.14 -14.63
C ALA A 80 3.18 18.22 -15.67
N THR A 81 2.05 17.58 -15.35
CA THR A 81 1.49 16.46 -16.15
C THR A 81 0.05 16.67 -16.60
N GLY A 82 -0.66 17.62 -16.01
CA GLY A 82 -2.12 17.78 -16.19
C GLY A 82 -2.97 16.81 -15.36
N GLN A 83 -2.35 15.84 -14.66
CA GLN A 83 -3.01 14.77 -13.93
C GLN A 83 -2.82 14.91 -12.41
N LEU A 84 -3.82 14.44 -11.63
CA LEU A 84 -3.69 14.28 -10.18
C LEU A 84 -3.41 12.81 -9.84
N PRO A 85 -2.56 12.50 -8.84
CA PRO A 85 -2.33 11.12 -8.40
C PRO A 85 -3.63 10.42 -8.02
N ALA A 86 -3.77 9.13 -8.31
CA ALA A 86 -4.92 8.33 -7.87
C ALA A 86 -4.89 8.07 -6.35
N ILE A 87 -3.69 7.87 -5.79
CA ILE A 87 -3.45 7.63 -4.37
C ILE A 87 -2.72 8.84 -3.77
N TYR A 88 -3.15 9.28 -2.58
CA TYR A 88 -2.45 10.34 -1.87
C TYR A 88 -2.15 9.91 -0.43
N GLY A 89 -0.86 9.95 -0.07
CA GLY A 89 -0.35 9.44 1.20
C GLY A 89 -0.17 10.54 2.24
N CYS A 90 -0.49 10.20 3.50
CA CYS A 90 -0.14 10.97 4.70
C CYS A 90 0.51 10.03 5.72
N ASP A 91 1.50 10.52 6.46
CA ASP A 91 2.02 9.83 7.62
C ASP A 91 1.47 10.46 8.90
N TYR A 92 0.87 9.66 9.77
CA TYR A 92 0.33 10.16 11.04
C TYR A 92 1.37 10.32 12.12
N ALA A 93 2.55 9.72 11.97
CA ALA A 93 3.55 9.65 13.03
C ALA A 93 4.78 10.51 12.72
N ARG A 94 5.12 11.37 13.64
CA ARG A 94 6.34 12.21 13.64
C ARG A 94 7.33 11.64 14.65
N GLY A 95 7.80 10.42 14.38
CA GLY A 95 8.62 9.64 15.30
C GLY A 95 9.98 10.22 15.67
N TRP A 96 10.35 11.37 15.09
CA TRP A 96 11.55 12.14 15.45
C TRP A 96 11.32 13.21 16.52
N LEU A 97 10.05 13.48 16.87
CA LEU A 97 9.72 14.42 17.92
C LEU A 97 9.93 13.80 19.30
N GLU A 98 10.23 14.63 20.26
CA GLU A 98 10.46 14.25 21.66
C GLU A 98 9.48 15.00 22.59
N PRO A 99 8.17 14.75 22.48
CA PRO A 99 7.17 15.38 23.35
C PRO A 99 7.22 14.79 24.77
N GLU A 100 6.53 15.42 25.71
CA GLU A 100 6.37 14.90 27.09
C GLU A 100 5.61 13.55 27.08
N GLU A 101 4.53 13.47 26.26
CA GLU A 101 3.76 12.25 26.07
C GLU A 101 4.03 11.69 24.66
N ILE A 102 4.53 10.45 24.57
CA ILE A 102 4.92 9.84 23.28
C ILE A 102 3.76 9.79 22.27
N ALA A 103 2.51 9.68 22.74
CA ALA A 103 1.34 9.70 21.88
C ALA A 103 1.17 11.03 21.13
N ASP A 104 1.81 12.13 21.58
CA ASP A 104 1.76 13.42 20.88
C ASP A 104 2.68 13.47 19.64
N THR A 105 3.45 12.42 19.40
CA THR A 105 4.07 12.20 18.09
C THR A 105 3.05 11.88 17.00
N ILE A 106 1.83 11.45 17.38
CA ILE A 106 0.75 11.10 16.45
C ILE A 106 -0.15 12.30 16.21
N ASP A 107 -0.43 12.57 14.95
CA ASP A 107 -1.39 13.59 14.49
C ASP A 107 -2.12 13.08 13.25
N TYR A 108 -3.36 13.48 13.06
CA TYR A 108 -4.21 13.07 11.93
C TYR A 108 -4.99 14.26 11.34
N SER A 109 -4.49 15.47 11.49
CA SER A 109 -5.12 16.68 10.92
C SER A 109 -5.18 16.67 9.40
N CYS A 110 -4.36 15.84 8.73
CA CYS A 110 -4.42 15.59 7.29
C CYS A 110 -5.75 14.92 6.85
N ASN A 111 -6.53 14.35 7.77
CA ASN A 111 -7.79 13.67 7.44
C ASN A 111 -8.77 14.55 6.69
N HIS A 112 -8.86 15.85 7.04
CA HIS A 112 -9.74 16.78 6.35
C HIS A 112 -9.54 16.76 4.84
N ASP A 113 -8.29 16.89 4.40
CA ASP A 113 -7.94 16.90 2.97
C ASP A 113 -8.08 15.51 2.35
N LEU A 114 -7.76 14.44 3.08
CA LEU A 114 -7.89 13.06 2.59
C LEU A 114 -9.35 12.66 2.39
N ILE A 115 -10.28 13.11 3.25
CA ILE A 115 -11.73 12.92 3.05
C ILE A 115 -12.21 13.63 1.78
N VAL A 116 -11.78 14.87 1.56
CA VAL A 116 -12.07 15.62 0.33
C VAL A 116 -11.46 14.91 -0.88
N TYR A 117 -10.24 14.39 -0.73
CA TYR A 117 -9.56 13.66 -1.80
C TYR A 117 -10.32 12.40 -2.21
N TRP A 118 -10.78 11.60 -1.24
CA TRP A 118 -11.63 10.43 -1.47
C TRP A 118 -12.93 10.81 -2.16
N LYS A 119 -13.67 11.78 -1.61
CA LYS A 119 -14.95 12.25 -2.17
C LYS A 119 -14.82 12.79 -3.60
N SER A 120 -13.63 13.13 -4.04
CA SER A 120 -13.32 13.59 -5.40
C SER A 120 -12.59 12.53 -6.25
N GLY A 121 -12.63 11.24 -5.86
CA GLY A 121 -12.21 10.11 -6.68
C GLY A 121 -10.75 9.69 -6.52
N GLY A 122 -10.09 10.01 -5.40
CA GLY A 122 -8.77 9.49 -5.04
C GLY A 122 -8.84 8.49 -3.88
N ILE A 123 -7.76 7.77 -3.59
CA ILE A 123 -7.68 6.80 -2.49
C ILE A 123 -6.62 7.26 -1.49
N PRO A 124 -6.96 7.42 -0.19
CA PRO A 124 -5.98 7.71 0.85
C PRO A 124 -5.07 6.53 1.19
N GLN A 125 -3.80 6.84 1.46
CA GLN A 125 -2.85 5.94 2.11
C GLN A 125 -2.38 6.57 3.41
N ILE A 126 -2.31 5.77 4.50
CA ILE A 126 -1.74 6.18 5.78
C ILE A 126 -0.54 5.30 6.11
N SER A 127 0.61 5.94 6.36
CA SER A 127 1.82 5.29 6.89
C SER A 127 2.13 5.75 8.31
N LEU A 128 3.11 5.10 8.95
CA LEU A 128 3.49 5.39 10.34
C LEU A 128 5.01 5.34 10.51
N HIS A 129 5.66 6.50 10.72
CA HIS A 129 7.04 6.58 11.23
C HIS A 129 7.01 6.64 12.76
N LEU A 130 6.61 5.53 13.40
CA LEU A 130 6.31 5.43 14.82
C LEU A 130 7.50 5.75 15.71
N ALA A 131 7.30 6.64 16.70
CA ALA A 131 8.22 6.84 17.80
C ALA A 131 8.47 5.52 18.55
N ASN A 132 9.63 5.40 19.20
CA ASN A 132 10.03 4.18 19.89
C ASN A 132 9.46 4.09 21.31
N PRO A 133 8.48 3.21 21.57
CA PRO A 133 7.82 3.13 22.88
C PRO A 133 8.68 2.52 23.99
N ALA A 134 9.88 2.04 23.70
CA ALA A 134 10.83 1.63 24.74
C ALA A 134 11.20 2.79 25.67
N PHE A 135 11.04 4.03 25.21
CA PHE A 135 11.41 5.24 25.93
C PHE A 135 10.19 6.19 26.06
N THR A 136 10.24 7.10 27.01
CA THR A 136 9.19 8.14 27.17
C THR A 136 9.20 9.13 26.02
N SER A 137 10.37 9.45 25.47
CA SER A 137 10.55 10.21 24.23
C SER A 137 11.55 9.45 23.35
N GLY A 138 11.04 8.48 22.57
CA GLY A 138 11.87 7.57 21.78
C GLY A 138 11.85 7.91 20.30
N HIS A 139 13.00 8.35 19.77
CA HIS A 139 13.16 8.59 18.34
C HIS A 139 12.99 7.29 17.55
N TYR A 140 12.27 7.35 16.41
CA TYR A 140 11.93 6.19 15.57
C TYR A 140 13.14 5.38 15.04
N LYS A 141 14.33 5.99 14.98
CA LYS A 141 15.61 5.33 14.58
C LYS A 141 16.44 4.82 15.74
N THR A 142 15.99 5.00 17.00
CA THR A 142 16.75 4.49 18.16
C THR A 142 16.56 2.97 18.28
N GLN A 143 17.64 2.23 18.05
CA GLN A 143 17.62 0.76 18.14
C GLN A 143 17.41 0.27 19.57
N ILE A 144 16.77 -0.90 19.71
CA ILE A 144 16.49 -1.57 20.97
C ILE A 144 16.91 -3.05 20.91
N SER A 145 17.15 -3.63 22.07
CA SER A 145 17.37 -5.07 22.21
C SER A 145 16.07 -5.87 22.03
N ASN A 146 16.16 -7.17 21.77
CA ASN A 146 15.00 -8.04 21.69
C ASN A 146 14.21 -8.06 23.00
N SER A 147 14.88 -8.03 24.16
CA SER A 147 14.21 -7.96 25.47
C SER A 147 13.44 -6.66 25.71
N GLN A 148 13.91 -5.52 25.17
CA GLN A 148 13.13 -4.27 25.18
C GLN A 148 11.92 -4.37 24.23
N TYR A 149 12.09 -5.04 23.09
CA TYR A 149 11.00 -5.29 22.16
C TYR A 149 9.89 -6.16 22.79
N GLU A 150 10.26 -7.24 23.51
CA GLU A 150 9.30 -8.06 24.26
C GLU A 150 8.48 -7.23 25.25
N ARG A 151 9.12 -6.28 25.95
CA ARG A 151 8.42 -5.37 26.87
C ARG A 151 7.42 -4.46 26.17
N ILE A 152 7.69 -4.04 24.92
CA ILE A 152 6.74 -3.28 24.10
C ILE A 152 5.50 -4.14 23.76
N LEU A 153 5.68 -5.44 23.55
CA LEU A 153 4.60 -6.35 23.25
C LEU A 153 3.72 -6.69 24.47
N ASP A 154 4.25 -6.54 25.69
CA ASP A 154 3.55 -6.81 26.94
C ASP A 154 2.78 -5.55 27.43
N SER A 155 1.46 -5.57 27.31
CA SER A 155 0.53 -4.49 27.73
C SER A 155 0.60 -4.16 29.22
N SER A 156 1.20 -5.02 30.07
CA SER A 156 1.37 -4.76 31.51
C SER A 156 2.54 -3.83 31.81
N THR A 157 3.49 -3.72 30.88
CA THR A 157 4.70 -2.90 31.05
C THR A 157 4.48 -1.42 30.73
N PRO A 158 5.32 -0.52 31.22
CA PRO A 158 5.28 0.89 30.80
C PRO A 158 5.48 1.07 29.28
N GLU A 159 6.33 0.26 28.65
CA GLU A 159 6.61 0.27 27.21
C GLU A 159 5.39 -0.14 26.38
N GLY A 160 4.72 -1.24 26.81
CA GLY A 160 3.47 -1.68 26.16
C GLY A 160 2.33 -0.66 26.30
N LYS A 161 2.23 -0.01 27.47
CA LYS A 161 1.24 1.08 27.68
C LYS A 161 1.50 2.28 26.78
N ARG A 162 2.76 2.64 26.55
CA ARG A 162 3.12 3.70 25.59
C ARG A 162 2.75 3.34 24.17
N LEU A 163 3.01 2.08 23.74
CA LEU A 163 2.53 1.60 22.45
C LEU A 163 1.00 1.72 22.34
N GLU A 164 0.27 1.25 23.35
CA GLU A 164 -1.21 1.31 23.34
C GLU A 164 -1.74 2.74 23.31
N ALA A 165 -1.09 3.69 23.98
CA ALA A 165 -1.45 5.11 23.92
C ALA A 165 -1.31 5.67 22.49
N MET A 166 -0.20 5.35 21.79
CA MET A 166 -0.03 5.71 20.38
C MET A 166 -1.07 5.04 19.50
N LEU A 167 -1.29 3.72 19.66
CA LEU A 167 -2.28 2.99 18.86
C LEU A 167 -3.70 3.54 19.07
N SER A 168 -4.05 3.95 20.30
CA SER A 168 -5.34 4.59 20.57
C SER A 168 -5.51 5.88 19.76
N LYS A 169 -4.50 6.73 19.74
CA LYS A 169 -4.56 8.02 19.01
C LYS A 169 -4.58 7.80 17.49
N ILE A 170 -3.81 6.83 16.97
CA ILE A 170 -3.89 6.43 15.55
C ILE A 170 -5.30 5.94 15.21
N ALA A 171 -5.87 5.08 16.06
CA ALA A 171 -7.21 4.54 15.84
C ALA A 171 -8.30 5.62 15.89
N ASP A 172 -8.14 6.67 16.70
CA ASP A 172 -9.05 7.82 16.71
C ASP A 172 -9.04 8.55 15.36
N GLY A 173 -7.86 8.77 14.77
CA GLY A 173 -7.75 9.36 13.44
C GLY A 173 -8.31 8.47 12.33
N LEU A 174 -8.05 7.16 12.40
CA LEU A 174 -8.62 6.21 11.44
C LEU A 174 -10.15 6.11 11.57
N GLN A 175 -10.69 6.23 12.80
CA GLN A 175 -12.14 6.25 13.03
C GLN A 175 -12.83 7.46 12.36
N GLU A 176 -12.17 8.61 12.29
CA GLU A 176 -12.71 9.76 11.52
C GLU A 176 -12.87 9.42 10.04
N LEU A 177 -11.87 8.77 9.44
CA LEU A 177 -11.94 8.32 8.05
C LEU A 177 -13.02 7.26 7.83
N GLU A 178 -13.16 6.32 8.78
CA GLU A 178 -14.20 5.29 8.73
C GLU A 178 -15.60 5.88 8.78
N ASN A 179 -15.84 6.85 9.66
CA ASN A 179 -17.13 7.53 9.80
C ASN A 179 -17.57 8.24 8.51
N GLU A 180 -16.61 8.64 7.67
CA GLU A 180 -16.82 9.25 6.35
C GLU A 180 -16.85 8.23 5.21
N GLY A 181 -16.76 6.91 5.52
CA GLY A 181 -16.78 5.83 4.54
C GLY A 181 -15.54 5.76 3.65
N VAL A 182 -14.40 6.26 4.13
CA VAL A 182 -13.13 6.34 3.39
C VAL A 182 -12.35 5.05 3.57
N PRO A 183 -12.13 4.23 2.53
CA PRO A 183 -11.22 3.10 2.58
C PRO A 183 -9.77 3.61 2.62
N VAL A 184 -8.93 2.96 3.40
CA VAL A 184 -7.54 3.39 3.61
C VAL A 184 -6.57 2.27 3.27
N LEU A 185 -5.56 2.56 2.44
CA LEU A 185 -4.37 1.73 2.31
C LEU A 185 -3.49 1.98 3.54
N PHE A 186 -3.55 1.08 4.53
CA PHE A 186 -2.86 1.25 5.80
C PHE A 186 -1.52 0.51 5.82
N ARG A 187 -0.42 1.26 5.92
CA ARG A 187 0.95 0.75 5.83
C ARG A 187 1.74 1.00 7.14
N PRO A 188 1.48 0.22 8.18
CA PRO A 188 2.28 0.29 9.41
C PRO A 188 3.60 -0.47 9.27
N LEU A 189 4.62 -0.07 10.05
CA LEU A 189 5.86 -0.83 10.25
C LEU A 189 6.60 -1.23 8.96
N HIS A 190 6.68 -0.33 8.00
CA HIS A 190 7.37 -0.53 6.72
C HIS A 190 8.89 -0.68 6.91
N GLU A 191 9.59 -1.18 5.87
CA GLU A 191 11.05 -1.31 5.79
C GLU A 191 11.69 -2.10 6.96
N MET A 192 10.98 -3.08 7.48
CA MET A 192 11.37 -3.87 8.65
C MET A 192 12.61 -4.74 8.44
N ASN A 193 12.97 -5.01 7.20
CA ASN A 193 14.19 -5.72 6.83
C ASN A 193 15.43 -4.81 6.80
N GLY A 194 15.25 -3.49 7.02
CA GLY A 194 16.30 -2.51 7.23
C GLY A 194 16.69 -2.35 8.71
N GLU A 195 17.83 -1.69 8.93
CA GLU A 195 18.43 -1.49 10.26
C GLU A 195 18.24 -0.09 10.84
N TRP A 196 17.37 0.72 10.23
CA TRP A 196 17.18 2.12 10.64
C TRP A 196 15.98 2.37 11.55
N PHE A 197 14.95 1.52 11.52
CA PHE A 197 13.79 1.66 12.39
C PHE A 197 13.87 0.72 13.60
N TRP A 198 13.37 1.14 14.77
CA TRP A 198 13.38 0.35 15.98
C TRP A 198 12.64 -1.00 15.86
N TRP A 199 11.68 -1.12 14.94
CA TRP A 199 10.93 -2.36 14.70
C TRP A 199 11.61 -3.31 13.72
N GLY A 200 12.65 -2.85 13.00
CA GLY A 200 13.36 -3.65 12.00
C GLY A 200 14.57 -4.40 12.54
N LEU A 201 15.42 -4.85 11.63
CA LEU A 201 16.72 -5.46 11.99
C LEU A 201 17.59 -4.46 12.74
N THR A 202 18.58 -4.98 13.46
CA THR A 202 19.56 -4.15 14.18
C THR A 202 20.89 -4.03 13.46
N GLN A 203 21.13 -4.89 12.46
CA GLN A 203 22.38 -4.93 11.69
C GLN A 203 22.10 -5.19 10.20
N TYR A 204 22.86 -4.53 9.34
CA TYR A 204 22.79 -4.61 7.90
C TYR A 204 22.84 -6.07 7.41
N ASN A 205 21.79 -6.50 6.72
CA ASN A 205 21.65 -7.84 6.11
C ASN A 205 22.06 -9.00 7.02
N GLN A 206 21.91 -8.86 8.34
CA GLN A 206 22.15 -9.92 9.31
C GLN A 206 20.83 -10.46 9.83
N LYS A 207 20.51 -11.71 9.48
CA LYS A 207 19.28 -12.36 9.91
C LYS A 207 19.26 -12.55 11.44
N ASP A 208 18.23 -12.05 12.08
CA ASP A 208 17.88 -12.27 13.48
C ASP A 208 16.48 -12.90 13.55
N SER A 209 16.43 -14.23 13.77
CA SER A 209 15.15 -14.96 13.76
C SER A 209 14.25 -14.60 14.94
N GLU A 210 14.82 -14.20 16.09
CA GLU A 210 14.05 -13.73 17.24
C GLU A 210 13.42 -12.37 16.93
N ARG A 211 14.20 -11.44 16.38
CA ARG A 211 13.73 -10.12 15.94
C ARG A 211 12.60 -10.22 14.91
N ILE A 212 12.77 -11.10 13.91
CA ILE A 212 11.74 -11.39 12.91
C ILE A 212 10.45 -11.89 13.57
N SER A 213 10.55 -12.77 14.58
CA SER A 213 9.39 -13.25 15.34
C SER A 213 8.69 -12.14 16.11
N LEU A 214 9.46 -11.25 16.76
CA LEU A 214 8.94 -10.11 17.52
C LEU A 214 8.22 -9.11 16.61
N TYR A 215 8.79 -8.82 15.43
CA TYR A 215 8.12 -7.99 14.43
C TYR A 215 6.77 -8.57 14.02
N LYS A 216 6.70 -9.88 13.70
CA LYS A 216 5.43 -10.52 13.32
C LYS A 216 4.40 -10.40 14.43
N GLN A 217 4.79 -10.56 15.68
CA GLN A 217 3.92 -10.38 16.84
C GLN A 217 3.43 -8.94 16.95
N LEU A 218 4.31 -7.95 16.72
CA LEU A 218 3.93 -6.54 16.73
C LEU A 218 2.91 -6.22 15.62
N TYR A 219 3.16 -6.70 14.40
CA TYR A 219 2.24 -6.49 13.28
C TYR A 219 0.84 -7.07 13.58
N VAL A 220 0.80 -8.31 14.09
CA VAL A 220 -0.45 -8.98 14.50
C VAL A 220 -1.12 -8.22 15.66
N LYS A 221 -0.36 -7.75 16.65
CA LYS A 221 -0.89 -6.93 17.76
C LYS A 221 -1.56 -5.65 17.26
N ILE A 222 -0.94 -4.95 16.31
CA ILE A 222 -1.53 -3.74 15.70
C ILE A 222 -2.78 -4.10 14.90
N TYR A 223 -2.73 -5.16 14.09
CA TYR A 223 -3.88 -5.65 13.34
C TYR A 223 -5.06 -5.95 14.27
N ASP A 224 -4.84 -6.74 15.31
CA ASP A 224 -5.87 -7.14 16.27
C ASP A 224 -6.41 -5.94 17.06
N TYR A 225 -5.56 -4.99 17.41
CA TYR A 225 -5.99 -3.76 18.07
C TYR A 225 -6.93 -2.94 17.16
N MET A 226 -6.54 -2.68 15.92
CA MET A 226 -7.33 -1.86 15.00
C MET A 226 -8.64 -2.57 14.59
N THR A 227 -8.58 -3.84 14.20
CA THR A 227 -9.73 -4.56 13.65
C THR A 227 -10.64 -5.15 14.74
N LYS A 228 -10.08 -5.75 15.82
CA LYS A 228 -10.88 -6.47 16.81
C LYS A 228 -11.22 -5.60 18.01
N THR A 229 -10.29 -4.76 18.49
CA THR A 229 -10.52 -3.92 19.67
C THR A 229 -11.25 -2.64 19.30
N ARG A 230 -10.82 -1.97 18.22
CA ARG A 230 -11.40 -0.71 17.78
C ARG A 230 -12.52 -0.89 16.75
N GLY A 231 -12.62 -2.06 16.12
CA GLY A 231 -13.66 -2.38 15.13
C GLY A 231 -13.52 -1.62 13.82
N LEU A 232 -12.31 -1.26 13.41
CA LEU A 232 -12.06 -0.51 12.18
C LEU A 232 -12.13 -1.44 10.96
N ASP A 233 -13.16 -1.25 10.13
CA ASP A 233 -13.52 -2.14 9.03
C ASP A 233 -13.23 -1.56 7.64
N HIS A 234 -12.51 -0.42 7.56
CA HIS A 234 -12.20 0.32 6.33
C HIS A 234 -10.74 0.20 5.89
N LEU A 235 -9.91 -0.59 6.59
CA LEU A 235 -8.47 -0.69 6.34
C LEU A 235 -8.13 -1.83 5.37
N LEU A 236 -7.25 -1.55 4.40
CA LEU A 236 -6.52 -2.52 3.59
C LEU A 236 -5.06 -2.55 4.07
N TRP A 237 -4.64 -3.69 4.58
CA TRP A 237 -3.36 -3.88 5.28
C TRP A 237 -2.21 -4.08 4.31
N VAL A 238 -1.23 -3.20 4.36
CA VAL A 238 -0.06 -3.20 3.47
C VAL A 238 1.19 -3.65 4.24
N TYR A 239 1.85 -4.68 3.73
CA TYR A 239 3.16 -5.14 4.16
C TYR A 239 4.22 -4.64 3.18
N ALA A 240 5.24 -3.88 3.62
CA ALA A 240 6.16 -3.18 2.75
C ALA A 240 7.62 -3.25 3.23
N PRO A 241 8.43 -4.23 2.79
CA PRO A 241 9.87 -4.25 2.99
C PRO A 241 10.61 -3.28 2.06
N ASP A 242 11.86 -2.95 2.40
CA ASP A 242 12.81 -2.22 1.56
C ASP A 242 13.41 -3.11 0.46
N ALA A 243 13.53 -2.58 -0.75
CA ALA A 243 14.05 -3.29 -1.91
C ALA A 243 15.56 -3.60 -1.82
N ASN A 244 16.33 -2.73 -1.13
CA ASN A 244 17.78 -2.79 -1.07
C ASN A 244 18.30 -3.61 0.12
N ARG A 245 17.42 -4.39 0.77
CA ARG A 245 17.74 -5.27 1.90
C ARG A 245 17.26 -6.69 1.62
N ASP A 246 17.96 -7.67 2.22
CA ASP A 246 17.58 -9.07 2.19
C ASP A 246 16.34 -9.36 3.06
N PHE A 247 15.88 -10.60 3.13
CA PHE A 247 14.85 -11.09 4.06
C PHE A 247 13.45 -10.48 3.86
N LYS A 248 13.09 -10.07 2.65
CA LYS A 248 11.82 -9.37 2.35
C LYS A 248 10.58 -10.17 2.75
N THR A 249 10.58 -11.49 2.62
CA THR A 249 9.47 -12.37 3.00
C THR A 249 9.61 -13.00 4.39
N ASP A 250 10.79 -12.96 5.00
CA ASP A 250 11.02 -13.53 6.34
C ASP A 250 10.14 -12.86 7.41
N PHE A 251 9.89 -11.56 7.28
CA PHE A 251 9.07 -10.76 8.20
C PHE A 251 7.56 -10.87 7.94
N TYR A 252 7.14 -11.52 6.85
CA TYR A 252 5.73 -11.60 6.48
C TYR A 252 4.87 -12.21 7.60
N PRO A 253 3.88 -11.49 8.15
CA PRO A 253 3.13 -11.94 9.33
C PRO A 253 2.11 -13.04 9.02
N GLY A 254 1.89 -13.31 7.73
CA GLY A 254 0.97 -14.33 7.25
C GLY A 254 -0.19 -13.78 6.43
N ALA A 255 -0.75 -14.64 5.57
CA ALA A 255 -1.77 -14.28 4.58
C ALA A 255 -3.09 -13.76 5.19
N SER A 256 -3.35 -14.05 6.47
CA SER A 256 -4.56 -13.60 7.20
C SER A 256 -4.47 -12.17 7.73
N TYR A 257 -3.32 -11.51 7.62
CA TYR A 257 -3.06 -10.18 8.18
C TYR A 257 -2.66 -9.15 7.12
N VAL A 258 -2.50 -9.55 5.87
CA VAL A 258 -2.00 -8.70 4.79
C VAL A 258 -2.93 -8.78 3.59
N ASP A 259 -3.39 -7.64 3.10
CA ASP A 259 -4.16 -7.50 1.87
C ASP A 259 -3.27 -7.28 0.65
N ILE A 260 -2.25 -6.44 0.80
CA ILE A 260 -1.37 -5.96 -0.26
C ILE A 260 0.08 -6.16 0.17
N VAL A 261 0.90 -6.71 -0.71
CA VAL A 261 2.35 -6.73 -0.53
C VAL A 261 2.96 -5.55 -1.27
N GLY A 262 3.70 -4.74 -0.56
CA GLY A 262 4.39 -3.56 -1.07
C GLY A 262 5.88 -3.76 -1.17
N LEU A 263 6.55 -2.83 -1.83
CA LEU A 263 8.00 -2.72 -1.90
C LEU A 263 8.38 -1.25 -1.87
N ASP A 264 9.15 -0.84 -0.87
CA ASP A 264 9.71 0.50 -0.81
C ASP A 264 11.02 0.49 -1.59
N ALA A 265 11.05 1.18 -2.73
CA ALA A 265 12.10 1.05 -3.73
C ALA A 265 12.70 2.41 -4.11
N TYR A 266 13.87 2.70 -3.56
CA TYR A 266 14.70 3.82 -4.00
C TYR A 266 15.81 3.30 -4.90
N PHE A 267 15.84 3.77 -6.16
CA PHE A 267 16.68 3.20 -7.22
C PHE A 267 17.27 4.27 -8.15
N ASP A 268 18.39 3.95 -8.78
CA ASP A 268 18.96 4.73 -9.90
C ASP A 268 18.59 4.06 -11.26
N ASP A 269 18.39 2.73 -11.28
CA ASP A 269 17.92 1.99 -12.45
C ASP A 269 16.62 1.23 -12.15
N PRO A 270 15.47 1.64 -12.73
CA PRO A 270 14.18 1.00 -12.47
C PRO A 270 14.08 -0.45 -12.99
N TYR A 271 14.98 -0.90 -13.84
CA TYR A 271 15.02 -2.29 -14.32
C TYR A 271 15.75 -3.24 -13.38
N ALA A 272 16.39 -2.73 -12.33
CA ALA A 272 17.20 -3.47 -11.37
C ALA A 272 16.61 -3.50 -9.94
N ILE A 273 15.31 -3.28 -9.79
CA ILE A 273 14.63 -3.35 -8.48
C ILE A 273 14.49 -4.82 -8.07
N ASP A 274 15.04 -5.15 -6.89
CA ASP A 274 14.98 -6.50 -6.33
C ASP A 274 13.75 -6.72 -5.45
N GLY A 275 13.31 -8.00 -5.29
CA GLY A 275 12.22 -8.40 -4.40
C GLY A 275 10.85 -8.59 -5.04
N TYR A 276 10.66 -8.19 -6.29
CA TYR A 276 9.37 -8.32 -6.97
C TYR A 276 8.87 -9.77 -7.04
N GLU A 277 9.71 -10.70 -7.55
CA GLU A 277 9.34 -12.11 -7.70
C GLU A 277 9.07 -12.76 -6.35
N GLU A 278 9.90 -12.44 -5.34
CA GLU A 278 9.77 -12.94 -3.98
C GLU A 278 8.43 -12.51 -3.37
N LEU A 279 8.06 -11.23 -3.46
CA LEU A 279 6.83 -10.71 -2.89
C LEU A 279 5.58 -11.15 -3.66
N THR A 280 5.63 -11.20 -5.00
CA THR A 280 4.50 -11.66 -5.80
C THR A 280 4.22 -13.17 -5.64
N SER A 281 5.19 -13.96 -5.14
CA SER A 281 4.97 -15.37 -4.78
C SER A 281 4.03 -15.55 -3.58
N LEU A 282 3.78 -14.49 -2.78
CA LEU A 282 2.83 -14.50 -1.67
C LEU A 282 1.36 -14.45 -2.12
N ASN A 283 1.12 -14.32 -3.44
CA ASN A 283 -0.21 -14.31 -4.06
C ASN A 283 -1.16 -13.24 -3.50
N LYS A 284 -0.63 -12.04 -3.27
CA LYS A 284 -1.37 -10.82 -2.92
C LYS A 284 -1.17 -9.79 -4.03
N PRO A 285 -2.07 -8.81 -4.21
CA PRO A 285 -1.80 -7.64 -5.03
C PRO A 285 -0.47 -7.01 -4.64
N PHE A 286 0.34 -6.67 -5.65
CA PHE A 286 1.67 -6.09 -5.47
C PHE A 286 1.67 -4.60 -5.79
N ALA A 287 2.43 -3.81 -5.03
CA ALA A 287 2.61 -2.38 -5.27
C ALA A 287 4.04 -1.92 -4.97
N PHE A 288 4.44 -0.82 -5.60
CA PHE A 288 5.58 -0.02 -5.13
C PHE A 288 5.06 1.02 -4.14
N THR A 289 5.27 0.79 -2.84
CA THR A 289 4.66 1.56 -1.76
C THR A 289 5.43 2.82 -1.38
N GLU A 290 6.69 2.91 -1.79
CA GLU A 290 7.49 4.12 -1.91
C GLU A 290 8.38 3.99 -3.13
N VAL A 291 8.50 5.06 -3.92
CA VAL A 291 9.47 5.12 -5.02
C VAL A 291 10.15 6.48 -5.11
N GLY A 292 11.42 6.45 -5.42
CA GLY A 292 12.23 7.64 -5.66
C GLY A 292 13.64 7.31 -6.11
N PRO A 293 14.43 8.35 -6.51
CA PRO A 293 15.83 8.17 -6.79
C PRO A 293 16.64 7.89 -5.52
N GLN A 294 17.68 7.06 -5.62
CA GLN A 294 18.69 6.97 -4.55
C GLN A 294 19.51 8.27 -4.46
N LYS A 295 19.70 8.96 -5.58
CA LYS A 295 20.41 10.25 -5.66
C LYS A 295 19.43 11.35 -6.02
N THR A 296 19.17 12.25 -5.08
CA THR A 296 18.25 13.39 -5.21
C THR A 296 18.87 14.54 -6.00
N ASN A 297 19.21 14.31 -7.26
CA ASN A 297 19.84 15.28 -8.15
C ASN A 297 18.98 15.66 -9.36
N GLY A 298 17.70 15.28 -9.38
CA GLY A 298 16.76 15.51 -10.48
C GLY A 298 17.05 14.62 -11.72
N GLY A 299 17.87 13.59 -11.57
CA GLY A 299 18.35 12.77 -12.68
C GLY A 299 17.53 11.53 -13.01
N LEU A 300 16.69 11.05 -12.07
CA LEU A 300 15.88 9.85 -12.29
C LEU A 300 14.88 10.09 -13.42
N ASP A 301 14.81 9.12 -14.35
CA ASP A 301 13.84 9.15 -15.45
C ASP A 301 12.65 8.25 -15.14
N TYR A 302 11.56 8.85 -14.70
CA TYR A 302 10.31 8.15 -14.39
C TYR A 302 9.58 7.57 -15.63
N ALA A 303 9.92 8.04 -16.85
CA ALA A 303 9.45 7.37 -18.06
C ALA A 303 10.01 5.95 -18.14
N ARG A 304 11.28 5.75 -17.75
CA ARG A 304 11.86 4.40 -17.67
C ARG A 304 11.22 3.55 -16.59
N PHE A 305 10.70 4.15 -15.50
CA PHE A 305 10.04 3.40 -14.43
C PHE A 305 8.72 2.78 -14.89
N ILE A 306 7.84 3.52 -15.59
CA ILE A 306 6.60 2.92 -16.11
C ILE A 306 6.86 1.86 -17.18
N HIS A 307 7.90 2.01 -18.01
CA HIS A 307 8.34 0.98 -18.92
C HIS A 307 8.86 -0.26 -18.18
N ALA A 308 9.64 -0.09 -17.12
CA ALA A 308 10.10 -1.19 -16.27
C ALA A 308 8.92 -1.92 -15.59
N ILE A 309 7.90 -1.19 -15.10
CA ILE A 309 6.67 -1.79 -14.58
C ILE A 309 6.04 -2.69 -15.64
N LYS A 310 5.91 -2.20 -16.87
CA LYS A 310 5.30 -2.96 -17.97
C LYS A 310 6.10 -4.22 -18.33
N GLU A 311 7.41 -4.15 -18.37
CA GLU A 311 8.29 -5.17 -18.89
C GLU A 311 8.77 -6.18 -17.84
N LYS A 312 9.01 -5.70 -16.60
CA LYS A 312 9.61 -6.47 -15.51
C LYS A 312 8.67 -6.73 -14.34
N TYR A 313 7.75 -5.79 -14.06
CA TYR A 313 6.90 -5.83 -12.85
C TYR A 313 5.40 -5.80 -13.19
N PRO A 314 4.90 -6.64 -14.13
CA PRO A 314 3.55 -6.50 -14.71
C PRO A 314 2.38 -6.78 -13.74
N LYS A 315 2.66 -7.29 -12.53
CA LYS A 315 1.63 -7.46 -11.49
C LYS A 315 1.47 -6.23 -10.59
N THR A 316 2.20 -5.13 -10.86
CA THR A 316 2.07 -3.89 -10.10
C THR A 316 0.68 -3.31 -10.24
N THR A 317 0.03 -3.02 -9.09
CA THR A 317 -1.32 -2.43 -9.01
C THR A 317 -1.28 -0.93 -8.78
N PHE A 318 -0.27 -0.44 -8.07
CA PHE A 318 -0.03 0.99 -7.88
C PHE A 318 1.44 1.27 -7.57
N PHE A 319 1.81 2.53 -7.69
CA PHE A 319 3.03 3.08 -7.12
C PHE A 319 2.70 4.33 -6.30
N LEU A 320 3.50 4.62 -5.27
CA LEU A 320 3.44 5.86 -4.51
C LEU A 320 4.82 6.53 -4.57
N ALA A 321 4.92 7.62 -5.32
CA ALA A 321 6.15 8.39 -5.40
C ALA A 321 6.33 9.25 -4.13
N TRP A 322 7.56 9.28 -3.60
CA TRP A 322 7.89 10.16 -2.48
C TRP A 322 7.93 11.62 -2.92
N ASN A 323 7.73 12.54 -2.00
CA ASN A 323 7.64 13.98 -2.28
C ASN A 323 9.02 14.67 -2.38
N ASP A 324 9.03 15.97 -2.50
CA ASP A 324 10.20 16.86 -2.57
C ASP A 324 11.20 16.44 -3.65
N GLU A 325 12.48 16.21 -3.33
CA GLU A 325 13.52 15.85 -4.30
C GLU A 325 13.30 14.49 -4.96
N TRP A 326 12.47 13.61 -4.36
CA TRP A 326 12.11 12.30 -4.91
C TRP A 326 10.95 12.37 -5.89
N SER A 327 10.17 13.46 -5.88
CA SER A 327 8.96 13.60 -6.70
C SER A 327 9.22 13.44 -8.20
N PRO A 328 8.31 12.77 -8.93
CA PRO A 328 8.33 12.78 -10.39
C PRO A 328 8.33 14.20 -10.99
N ALA A 329 7.66 15.16 -10.34
CA ALA A 329 7.54 16.53 -10.85
C ALA A 329 8.86 17.34 -10.82
N VAL A 330 9.87 16.91 -10.05
CA VAL A 330 11.19 17.53 -10.01
C VAL A 330 12.28 16.67 -10.65
N ASN A 331 11.92 15.49 -11.12
CA ASN A 331 12.77 14.58 -11.87
C ASN A 331 12.34 14.57 -13.36
N LYS A 332 12.80 13.60 -14.15
CA LYS A 332 12.50 13.51 -15.59
C LYS A 332 11.32 12.58 -15.86
N GLY A 333 10.60 12.79 -16.95
CA GLY A 333 9.62 11.86 -17.49
C GLY A 333 8.32 11.74 -16.66
N ALA A 334 7.98 12.74 -15.86
CA ALA A 334 6.74 12.77 -15.10
C ALA A 334 5.49 12.71 -16.03
N ASP A 335 5.50 13.46 -17.11
CA ASP A 335 4.45 13.46 -18.12
C ASP A 335 4.25 12.07 -18.73
N THR A 336 5.33 11.41 -19.13
CA THR A 336 5.29 10.06 -19.66
C THR A 336 4.75 9.05 -18.62
N LEU A 337 5.14 9.19 -17.35
CA LEU A 337 4.66 8.32 -16.26
C LEU A 337 3.14 8.45 -16.08
N TYR A 338 2.64 9.69 -15.93
CA TYR A 338 1.24 9.96 -15.60
C TYR A 338 0.29 9.86 -16.81
N LEU A 339 0.79 10.07 -18.05
CA LEU A 339 0.00 9.96 -19.29
C LEU A 339 0.17 8.61 -19.99
N HIS A 340 0.90 7.67 -19.40
CA HIS A 340 1.09 6.34 -19.99
C HIS A 340 -0.24 5.58 -20.01
N PRO A 341 -0.58 4.82 -21.09
CA PRO A 341 -1.84 4.07 -21.18
C PRO A 341 -2.08 3.05 -20.05
N TRP A 342 -1.03 2.63 -19.35
CA TRP A 342 -1.12 1.76 -18.18
C TRP A 342 -1.44 2.49 -16.89
N THR A 343 -1.20 3.79 -16.83
CA THR A 343 -1.41 4.57 -15.59
C THR A 343 -2.86 4.97 -15.44
N LEU A 344 -3.36 4.87 -14.22
CA LEU A 344 -4.65 5.37 -13.76
C LEU A 344 -4.42 6.53 -12.79
N ASN A 345 -5.08 7.64 -13.07
CA ASN A 345 -4.99 8.85 -12.26
C ASN A 345 -6.29 9.10 -11.49
N LYS A 346 -6.30 10.10 -10.62
CA LYS A 346 -7.49 10.49 -9.89
C LYS A 346 -8.63 10.84 -10.84
N GLY A 347 -9.81 10.28 -10.58
CA GLY A 347 -10.99 10.44 -11.41
C GLY A 347 -11.12 9.41 -12.55
N GLU A 348 -10.13 8.54 -12.75
CA GLU A 348 -10.16 7.45 -13.73
C GLU A 348 -10.44 6.09 -13.08
N ILE A 349 -10.60 6.06 -11.74
CA ILE A 349 -10.75 4.84 -10.94
C ILE A 349 -12.20 4.36 -10.89
N TRP A 350 -13.18 5.27 -11.04
CA TRP A 350 -14.59 5.04 -10.80
C TRP A 350 -15.43 5.34 -12.05
N ASP A 351 -16.54 4.64 -12.24
CA ASP A 351 -17.46 4.78 -13.37
C ASP A 351 -18.56 5.83 -13.16
N GLY A 352 -18.24 7.03 -12.72
CA GLY A 352 -19.20 8.12 -12.51
C GLY A 352 -19.77 8.18 -11.09
N ASP A 353 -21.06 8.48 -10.90
CA ASP A 353 -21.66 8.80 -9.60
C ASP A 353 -21.79 7.63 -8.61
N SER A 354 -21.54 6.41 -9.03
CA SER A 354 -21.48 5.26 -8.14
C SER A 354 -20.02 4.98 -7.74
N LEU A 355 -19.74 4.85 -6.43
CA LEU A 355 -18.45 4.42 -5.90
C LEU A 355 -18.15 2.94 -6.25
N THR A 356 -18.64 2.46 -7.39
CA THR A 356 -18.35 1.14 -7.93
C THR A 356 -17.16 1.26 -8.89
N PRO A 357 -16.11 0.44 -8.70
CA PRO A 357 -14.99 0.39 -9.63
C PRO A 357 -15.47 0.09 -11.04
N VAL A 358 -14.90 0.76 -12.05
CA VAL A 358 -15.14 0.42 -13.46
C VAL A 358 -14.78 -1.05 -13.66
N VAL A 359 -15.80 -1.88 -13.89
CA VAL A 359 -15.63 -3.29 -14.23
C VAL A 359 -15.86 -3.38 -15.73
N GLU A 360 -14.77 -3.52 -16.52
CA GLU A 360 -14.85 -3.90 -17.93
C GLU A 360 -15.09 -5.40 -18.10
#